data_da828e18c7dab100a8da2360bee6c029
#
_entry.id   da828e18c7dab100a8da2360bee6c029
#
_cell.length_a   1.000
_cell.length_b   1.000
_cell.length_c   1.000
_cell.angle_alpha   90.00
_cell.angle_beta   90.00
_cell.angle_gamma   90.00
#
_symmetry.space_group_name_H-M   'P 1'
#
loop_
_entity.id
_entity.type
_entity.pdbx_description
1 polymer ?
#
loop_
_entity_poly.entity_id
_entity_poly.type
_entity_poly.pdbx_seq_one_letter_code
_entity_poly.pdbx_strand_id
1 'polypeptide(L)'
;MKTLALGLMILAAAGLRGADQPPAPASPAVAHWWQARWWRPPETARNAKVLPRIAVLGNRFVDPAGQTMLFRGLAIADPDKLAGQGRWNRELFVAVKDMGANLVRLPVHPVAWRERTPARYLELLDQAVDWCTELGLYVIIDWHSIGNLQTEMFQSPMYDTSKTETLAFWRAIAAHFHGHNTVAFYELFNEPTHFRGMLGRMSWSQWRELNEEMIGVIRSLDKEAIPLVAGFDWAYDLDEVHYDPVRAAGIGYTTHPYANKRPPPWEPKWEENFGFVADQYPVIATELGFHLKNGEAVDDNHYGNRITRFLEQRGISWMAWVFDPEWGPPLLKSFDGFALTGSGEFFKQALHRPPASAPGKEAVKVERP
;
A
#
# COMPACT_ATOMS: atom_id res chain seq x y z
N MET A 1 -51.34 48.96 15.23
CA MET A 1 -52.12 49.15 16.46
C MET A 1 -52.69 47.83 16.90
N LYS A 2 -52.31 47.38 18.01
CA LYS A 2 -52.79 46.43 19.02
C LYS A 2 -51.64 45.57 19.52
N THR A 3 -51.09 46.05 20.61
CA THR A 3 -50.20 45.37 21.56
C THR A 3 -50.94 44.26 22.26
N LEU A 4 -50.36 43.07 22.32
CA LEU A 4 -50.78 42.04 23.29
C LEU A 4 -49.57 41.60 24.09
N ALA A 5 -49.62 41.93 25.38
CA ALA A 5 -48.70 41.48 26.40
C ALA A 5 -49.04 40.04 26.78
N LEU A 6 -48.04 39.16 26.85
CA LEU A 6 -48.22 37.80 27.40
C LEU A 6 -47.41 37.69 28.69
N GLY A 7 -48.18 37.48 29.77
CA GLY A 7 -47.65 37.43 31.12
C GLY A 7 -46.87 36.13 31.39
N LEU A 8 -45.83 36.32 32.16
CA LEU A 8 -44.94 35.24 32.67
C LEU A 8 -45.56 34.66 33.96
N MET A 9 -46.03 33.41 33.90
CA MET A 9 -46.33 32.62 35.08
C MET A 9 -45.12 31.82 35.52
N ILE A 10 -44.54 32.20 36.64
CA ILE A 10 -43.51 31.40 37.33
C ILE A 10 -44.22 30.38 38.20
N LEU A 11 -44.11 29.10 37.84
CA LEU A 11 -44.47 28.00 38.74
C LEU A 11 -43.20 27.51 39.43
N ALA A 12 -43.15 27.74 40.74
CA ALA A 12 -42.14 27.16 41.63
C ALA A 12 -42.53 25.66 41.84
N ALA A 13 -41.75 24.75 41.31
CA ALA A 13 -41.82 23.33 41.63
C ALA A 13 -40.76 23.03 42.70
N ALA A 14 -41.25 22.59 43.86
CA ALA A 14 -40.45 22.18 45.01
C ALA A 14 -39.64 20.91 44.67
N GLY A 15 -38.38 20.88 45.12
CA GLY A 15 -37.47 19.78 44.94
C GLY A 15 -37.92 18.48 45.54
N LEU A 16 -37.90 17.45 44.71
CA LEU A 16 -37.77 16.08 45.13
C LEU A 16 -36.28 15.68 44.88
N ARG A 17 -35.59 15.44 46.00
CA ARG A 17 -34.25 14.85 45.97
C ARG A 17 -34.38 13.46 45.35
N GLY A 18 -33.92 13.29 44.13
CA GLY A 18 -33.78 11.99 43.51
C GLY A 18 -32.72 11.19 44.25
N ALA A 19 -33.08 9.97 44.61
CA ALA A 19 -32.18 8.99 45.16
C ALA A 19 -30.96 8.80 44.25
N ASP A 20 -29.77 8.71 44.83
CA ASP A 20 -28.54 8.35 44.17
C ASP A 20 -28.71 7.08 43.34
N GLN A 21 -28.85 7.21 42.05
CA GLN A 21 -28.67 6.09 41.14
C GLN A 21 -27.19 5.69 41.17
N PRO A 22 -26.86 4.40 41.39
CA PRO A 22 -25.49 3.97 41.25
C PRO A 22 -25.00 4.30 39.85
N PRO A 23 -23.70 4.68 39.67
CA PRO A 23 -23.14 4.97 38.36
C PRO A 23 -23.37 3.75 37.45
N ALA A 24 -23.82 4.02 36.22
CA ALA A 24 -23.98 2.99 35.22
C ALA A 24 -22.69 2.16 35.15
N PRO A 25 -22.76 0.83 35.05
CA PRO A 25 -21.56 0.01 34.92
C PRO A 25 -20.77 0.54 33.73
N ALA A 26 -19.49 0.80 33.96
CA ALA A 26 -18.59 1.19 32.89
C ALA A 26 -18.69 0.17 31.75
N SER A 27 -18.98 0.63 30.55
CA SER A 27 -18.97 -0.25 29.38
C SER A 27 -17.69 -1.07 29.40
N PRO A 28 -17.74 -2.39 29.18
CA PRO A 28 -16.55 -3.20 29.16
C PRO A 28 -15.60 -2.57 28.17
N ALA A 29 -14.38 -2.28 28.61
CA ALA A 29 -13.34 -1.75 27.73
C ALA A 29 -13.27 -2.67 26.51
N VAL A 30 -13.47 -2.12 25.31
CA VAL A 30 -13.37 -2.86 24.06
C VAL A 30 -11.97 -3.44 24.04
N ALA A 31 -11.84 -4.75 24.24
CA ALA A 31 -10.54 -5.41 24.18
C ALA A 31 -10.01 -5.25 22.75
N HIS A 32 -8.95 -4.49 22.59
CA HIS A 32 -8.31 -4.35 21.30
C HIS A 32 -7.80 -5.73 20.83
N TRP A 33 -7.96 -6.06 19.55
CA TRP A 33 -7.59 -7.36 18.98
C TRP A 33 -6.13 -7.73 19.28
N TRP A 34 -5.23 -6.76 19.37
CA TRP A 34 -3.82 -6.96 19.69
C TRP A 34 -3.52 -7.24 21.17
N GLN A 35 -4.52 -7.11 22.06
CA GLN A 35 -4.44 -7.45 23.48
C GLN A 35 -4.88 -8.90 23.76
N ALA A 36 -5.50 -9.56 22.78
CA ALA A 36 -5.84 -10.96 22.90
C ALA A 36 -4.57 -11.80 23.08
N ARG A 37 -4.60 -12.74 24.05
CA ARG A 37 -3.47 -13.65 24.28
C ARG A 37 -3.11 -14.32 22.96
N TRP A 38 -1.98 -13.94 22.41
CA TRP A 38 -1.30 -14.53 21.26
C TRP A 38 -2.21 -15.30 20.32
N TRP A 39 -2.85 -14.61 19.42
CA TRP A 39 -3.45 -15.21 18.26
C TRP A 39 -2.31 -15.82 17.42
N ARG A 40 -2.28 -17.15 17.35
CA ARG A 40 -1.47 -17.87 16.36
C ARG A 40 -2.35 -18.09 15.16
N PRO A 41 -1.92 -17.64 13.98
CA PRO A 41 -2.59 -18.04 12.75
C PRO A 41 -2.66 -19.58 12.71
N PRO A 42 -3.76 -20.15 12.21
CA PRO A 42 -3.80 -21.58 11.96
C PRO A 42 -2.60 -21.94 11.08
N GLU A 43 -1.87 -23.01 11.44
CA GLU A 43 -0.88 -23.59 10.55
C GLU A 43 -1.64 -24.09 9.31
N THR A 44 -1.67 -23.29 8.26
CA THR A 44 -2.20 -23.73 6.98
C THR A 44 -1.26 -24.79 6.44
N ALA A 45 -1.79 -25.98 6.13
CA ALA A 45 -1.05 -27.02 5.43
C ALA A 45 -0.64 -26.45 4.05
N ARG A 46 0.60 -25.93 3.99
CA ARG A 46 1.12 -25.27 2.80
C ARG A 46 1.48 -26.33 1.78
N ASN A 47 0.57 -26.61 0.85
CA ASN A 47 0.89 -27.30 -0.39
C ASN A 47 1.59 -26.30 -1.32
N ALA A 48 2.92 -26.24 -1.23
CA ALA A 48 3.66 -25.17 -1.84
C ALA A 48 4.26 -25.58 -3.17
N LYS A 49 3.68 -25.13 -4.27
CA LYS A 49 4.51 -24.58 -5.33
C LYS A 49 4.89 -23.17 -4.88
N VAL A 50 5.98 -23.06 -4.13
CA VAL A 50 6.46 -21.75 -3.65
C VAL A 50 7.16 -21.08 -4.82
N LEU A 51 6.82 -19.82 -5.12
CA LEU A 51 7.58 -19.03 -6.10
C LEU A 51 9.04 -18.88 -5.64
N PRO A 52 9.99 -18.68 -6.57
CA PRO A 52 11.37 -18.37 -6.21
C PRO A 52 11.44 -17.18 -5.25
N ARG A 53 12.28 -17.28 -4.23
CA ARG A 53 12.44 -16.20 -3.27
C ARG A 53 13.08 -14.98 -3.92
N ILE A 54 12.51 -13.80 -3.69
CA ILE A 54 13.10 -12.53 -4.07
C ILE A 54 14.03 -12.05 -2.95
N ALA A 55 15.16 -11.47 -3.33
CA ALA A 55 16.11 -10.86 -2.41
C ALA A 55 16.52 -9.47 -2.89
N VAL A 56 17.10 -8.68 -1.99
CA VAL A 56 17.72 -7.39 -2.32
C VAL A 56 19.23 -7.61 -2.51
N LEU A 57 19.75 -7.19 -3.65
CA LEU A 57 21.19 -7.17 -3.96
C LEU A 57 21.58 -5.78 -4.47
N GLY A 58 22.22 -5.00 -3.61
CA GLY A 58 22.49 -3.59 -3.90
C GLY A 58 21.19 -2.81 -4.11
N ASN A 59 21.05 -2.19 -5.26
CA ASN A 59 19.88 -1.40 -5.64
C ASN A 59 18.83 -2.19 -6.47
N ARG A 60 18.84 -3.52 -6.40
CA ARG A 60 17.98 -4.37 -7.24
C ARG A 60 17.27 -5.44 -6.42
N PHE A 61 16.07 -5.80 -6.89
CA PHE A 61 15.45 -7.06 -6.53
C PHE A 61 15.99 -8.16 -7.45
N VAL A 62 16.33 -9.30 -6.89
CA VAL A 62 16.91 -10.42 -7.64
C VAL A 62 16.22 -11.74 -7.29
N ASP A 63 16.20 -12.64 -8.25
CA ASP A 63 15.83 -14.03 -8.05
C ASP A 63 16.98 -14.85 -7.43
N PRO A 64 16.80 -16.15 -7.10
CA PRO A 64 17.86 -16.98 -6.52
C PRO A 64 19.08 -17.20 -7.44
N ALA A 65 18.95 -16.95 -8.74
CA ALA A 65 20.06 -17.00 -9.69
C ALA A 65 20.82 -15.64 -9.77
N GLY A 66 20.40 -14.64 -9.00
CA GLY A 66 20.97 -13.28 -9.04
C GLY A 66 20.49 -12.44 -10.22
N GLN A 67 19.50 -12.92 -10.97
CA GLN A 67 18.93 -12.17 -12.08
C GLN A 67 18.04 -11.04 -11.58
N THR A 68 18.21 -9.85 -12.14
CA THR A 68 17.38 -8.69 -11.79
C THR A 68 15.92 -8.93 -12.14
N MET A 69 15.06 -8.73 -11.18
CA MET A 69 13.61 -8.79 -11.33
C MET A 69 13.03 -7.37 -11.39
N LEU A 70 12.41 -7.03 -12.52
CA LEU A 70 11.60 -5.83 -12.65
C LEU A 70 10.14 -6.20 -12.46
N PHE A 71 9.54 -5.68 -11.39
CA PHE A 71 8.13 -5.90 -11.11
C PHE A 71 7.27 -4.87 -11.82
N ARG A 72 6.25 -5.35 -12.54
CA ARG A 72 5.23 -4.54 -13.18
C ARG A 72 3.89 -5.16 -12.85
N GLY A 73 3.03 -4.42 -12.19
CA GLY A 73 1.84 -5.03 -11.60
C GLY A 73 0.65 -4.10 -11.48
N LEU A 74 -0.32 -4.59 -10.75
CA LEU A 74 -1.57 -3.90 -10.48
C LEU A 74 -1.88 -3.92 -8.98
N ALA A 75 -2.35 -2.79 -8.45
CA ALA A 75 -3.07 -2.77 -7.19
C ALA A 75 -4.54 -3.15 -7.45
N ILE A 76 -5.10 -3.99 -6.61
CA ILE A 76 -6.55 -4.26 -6.58
C ILE A 76 -7.18 -3.45 -5.45
N ALA A 77 -8.51 -3.44 -5.33
CA ALA A 77 -9.17 -2.85 -4.17
C ALA A 77 -9.00 -3.75 -2.94
N ASP A 78 -9.31 -3.18 -1.75
CA ASP A 78 -9.23 -3.91 -0.48
C ASP A 78 -9.95 -5.27 -0.56
N PRO A 79 -9.29 -6.36 -0.14
CA PRO A 79 -9.87 -7.70 -0.10
C PRO A 79 -11.24 -7.79 0.58
N ASP A 80 -11.45 -7.03 1.69
CA ASP A 80 -12.73 -7.00 2.40
C ASP A 80 -13.83 -6.37 1.56
N LYS A 81 -13.55 -5.23 0.90
CA LYS A 81 -14.48 -4.59 -0.05
C LYS A 81 -14.89 -5.58 -1.15
N LEU A 82 -13.92 -6.21 -1.78
CA LEU A 82 -14.16 -7.15 -2.89
C LEU A 82 -14.95 -8.37 -2.41
N ALA A 83 -14.67 -8.90 -1.21
CA ALA A 83 -15.42 -9.99 -0.61
C ALA A 83 -16.86 -9.58 -0.28
N GLY A 84 -17.05 -8.39 0.28
CA GLY A 84 -18.38 -7.83 0.55
C GLY A 84 -19.24 -7.64 -0.71
N GLN A 85 -18.61 -7.40 -1.86
CA GLN A 85 -19.26 -7.27 -3.16
C GLN A 85 -19.41 -8.61 -3.92
N GLY A 86 -18.94 -9.74 -3.35
CA GLY A 86 -18.95 -11.04 -4.04
C GLY A 86 -17.98 -11.09 -5.23
N ARG A 87 -16.95 -10.24 -5.23
CA ARG A 87 -15.93 -10.13 -6.30
C ARG A 87 -14.59 -10.75 -5.90
N TRP A 88 -14.47 -11.26 -4.69
CA TRP A 88 -13.27 -11.94 -4.20
C TRP A 88 -13.24 -13.39 -4.68
N ASN A 89 -12.60 -13.64 -5.80
CA ASN A 89 -12.51 -14.96 -6.43
C ASN A 89 -11.25 -15.06 -7.27
N ARG A 90 -10.92 -16.27 -7.71
CA ARG A 90 -9.73 -16.58 -8.50
C ARG A 90 -9.73 -15.90 -9.88
N GLU A 91 -10.89 -15.67 -10.46
CA GLU A 91 -11.06 -15.05 -11.77
C GLU A 91 -10.53 -13.61 -11.79
N LEU A 92 -10.64 -12.88 -10.68
CA LEU A 92 -10.03 -11.55 -10.53
C LEU A 92 -8.51 -11.61 -10.72
N PHE A 93 -7.84 -12.58 -10.12
CA PHE A 93 -6.38 -12.75 -10.22
C PHE A 93 -5.96 -13.29 -11.59
N VAL A 94 -6.79 -14.13 -12.24
CA VAL A 94 -6.60 -14.50 -13.64
C VAL A 94 -6.65 -13.27 -14.54
N ALA A 95 -7.64 -12.39 -14.36
CA ALA A 95 -7.73 -11.15 -15.12
C ALA A 95 -6.53 -10.23 -14.90
N VAL A 96 -6.02 -10.11 -13.66
CA VAL A 96 -4.77 -9.38 -13.36
C VAL A 96 -3.58 -10.02 -14.10
N LYS A 97 -3.48 -11.34 -14.13
CA LYS A 97 -2.43 -12.04 -14.88
C LYS A 97 -2.53 -11.79 -16.38
N ASP A 98 -3.75 -11.79 -16.92
CA ASP A 98 -4.03 -11.53 -18.34
C ASP A 98 -3.74 -10.09 -18.76
N MET A 99 -3.70 -9.16 -17.79
CA MET A 99 -3.17 -7.82 -18.01
C MET A 99 -1.64 -7.80 -18.25
N GLY A 100 -0.94 -8.88 -17.98
CA GLY A 100 0.53 -8.98 -18.11
C GLY A 100 1.30 -8.71 -16.81
N ALA A 101 0.62 -8.62 -15.67
CA ALA A 101 1.24 -8.38 -14.37
C ALA A 101 2.09 -9.57 -13.89
N ASN A 102 3.15 -9.28 -13.11
CA ASN A 102 3.93 -10.24 -12.34
C ASN A 102 3.89 -9.97 -10.83
N LEU A 103 3.18 -8.93 -10.40
CA LEU A 103 3.03 -8.49 -9.01
C LEU A 103 1.61 -7.99 -8.77
N VAL A 104 1.03 -8.31 -7.62
CA VAL A 104 -0.27 -7.81 -7.15
C VAL A 104 -0.10 -7.13 -5.80
N ARG A 105 -0.70 -5.97 -5.63
CA ARG A 105 -0.73 -5.27 -4.34
C ARG A 105 -2.10 -5.43 -3.70
N LEU A 106 -2.09 -5.86 -2.45
CA LEU A 106 -3.25 -6.09 -1.60
C LEU A 106 -3.31 -4.99 -0.52
N PRO A 107 -4.11 -3.93 -0.72
CA PRO A 107 -4.28 -2.89 0.27
C PRO A 107 -5.17 -3.39 1.42
N VAL A 108 -4.67 -3.33 2.65
CA VAL A 108 -5.37 -3.73 3.86
C VAL A 108 -5.70 -2.49 4.68
N HIS A 109 -6.96 -2.05 4.63
CA HIS A 109 -7.39 -0.90 5.45
C HIS A 109 -7.47 -1.29 6.93
N PRO A 110 -6.98 -0.44 7.85
CA PRO A 110 -7.02 -0.73 9.28
C PRO A 110 -8.43 -1.00 9.81
N VAL A 111 -9.41 -0.26 9.34
CA VAL A 111 -10.82 -0.46 9.73
C VAL A 111 -11.35 -1.82 9.25
N ALA A 112 -11.11 -2.16 7.99
CA ALA A 112 -11.53 -3.45 7.42
C ALA A 112 -10.87 -4.63 8.15
N TRP A 113 -9.59 -4.52 8.48
CA TRP A 113 -8.87 -5.50 9.29
C TRP A 113 -9.52 -5.72 10.66
N ARG A 114 -9.93 -4.64 11.35
CA ARG A 114 -10.61 -4.71 12.66
C ARG A 114 -12.02 -5.28 12.55
N GLU A 115 -12.83 -4.77 11.63
CA GLU A 115 -14.24 -5.11 11.49
C GLU A 115 -14.46 -6.56 11.04
N ARG A 116 -13.65 -7.02 10.09
CA ARG A 116 -13.67 -8.42 9.68
C ARG A 116 -13.08 -9.37 10.73
N THR A 117 -12.29 -8.89 11.63
CA THR A 117 -11.36 -9.59 12.54
C THR A 117 -10.09 -10.11 11.84
N PRO A 118 -8.92 -10.04 12.49
CA PRO A 118 -7.66 -10.49 11.90
C PRO A 118 -7.69 -11.90 11.33
N ALA A 119 -8.31 -12.85 12.06
CA ALA A 119 -8.38 -14.24 11.63
C ALA A 119 -9.11 -14.39 10.28
N ARG A 120 -10.29 -13.76 10.16
CA ARG A 120 -11.07 -13.80 8.92
C ARG A 120 -10.48 -12.97 7.78
N TYR A 121 -9.73 -11.93 8.12
CA TYR A 121 -9.05 -11.17 7.08
C TYR A 121 -7.87 -11.95 6.52
N LEU A 122 -7.14 -12.68 7.36
CA LEU A 122 -6.07 -13.56 6.92
C LEU A 122 -6.55 -14.68 6.00
N GLU A 123 -7.77 -15.20 6.19
CA GLU A 123 -8.38 -16.16 5.25
C GLU A 123 -8.50 -15.56 3.84
N LEU A 124 -8.80 -14.26 3.70
CA LEU A 124 -8.79 -13.59 2.39
C LEU A 124 -7.38 -13.49 1.83
N LEU A 125 -6.42 -13.09 2.66
CA LEU A 125 -5.02 -12.98 2.22
C LEU A 125 -4.46 -14.35 1.83
N ASP A 126 -4.77 -15.43 2.56
CA ASP A 126 -4.38 -16.80 2.22
C ASP A 126 -4.91 -17.20 0.84
N GLN A 127 -6.21 -16.97 0.58
CA GLN A 127 -6.81 -17.23 -0.72
C GLN A 127 -6.10 -16.49 -1.86
N ALA A 128 -5.81 -15.18 -1.66
CA ALA A 128 -5.09 -14.39 -2.65
C ALA A 128 -3.69 -14.95 -2.91
N VAL A 129 -2.97 -15.28 -1.85
CA VAL A 129 -1.60 -15.79 -1.93
C VAL A 129 -1.57 -17.17 -2.62
N ASP A 130 -2.55 -18.04 -2.36
CA ASP A 130 -2.68 -19.33 -3.03
C ASP A 130 -2.95 -19.14 -4.53
N TRP A 131 -3.93 -18.30 -4.91
CA TRP A 131 -4.22 -18.01 -6.32
C TRP A 131 -3.03 -17.35 -7.03
N CYS A 132 -2.35 -16.41 -6.37
CA CYS A 132 -1.15 -15.77 -6.91
C CYS A 132 -0.01 -16.79 -7.11
N THR A 133 0.17 -17.72 -6.17
CA THR A 133 1.17 -18.80 -6.29
C THR A 133 0.91 -19.67 -7.51
N GLU A 134 -0.35 -20.09 -7.70
CA GLU A 134 -0.75 -20.87 -8.88
C GLU A 134 -0.50 -20.15 -10.20
N LEU A 135 -0.76 -18.83 -10.22
CA LEU A 135 -0.66 -17.99 -11.40
C LEU A 135 0.75 -17.43 -11.65
N GLY A 136 1.70 -17.66 -10.74
CA GLY A 136 3.06 -17.11 -10.84
C GLY A 136 3.07 -15.58 -10.67
N LEU A 137 2.26 -15.08 -9.75
CA LEU A 137 2.20 -13.68 -9.35
C LEU A 137 2.82 -13.51 -7.96
N TYR A 138 3.69 -12.53 -7.78
CA TYR A 138 4.14 -12.12 -6.45
C TYR A 138 3.12 -11.18 -5.81
N VAL A 139 3.22 -11.01 -4.49
CA VAL A 139 2.28 -10.21 -3.69
C VAL A 139 3.02 -9.18 -2.87
N ILE A 140 2.47 -7.95 -2.83
CA ILE A 140 2.72 -6.94 -1.80
C ILE A 140 1.53 -6.97 -0.84
N ILE A 141 1.77 -7.09 0.45
CA ILE A 141 0.78 -6.77 1.49
C ILE A 141 1.08 -5.34 1.96
N ASP A 142 0.09 -4.48 1.86
CA ASP A 142 0.19 -3.06 2.20
C ASP A 142 -0.70 -2.71 3.39
N TRP A 143 -0.14 -2.07 4.43
CA TRP A 143 -0.92 -1.47 5.49
C TRP A 143 -1.46 -0.12 5.01
N HIS A 144 -2.69 -0.15 4.49
CA HIS A 144 -3.27 0.92 3.68
C HIS A 144 -3.83 2.06 4.54
N SER A 145 -2.95 2.74 5.23
CA SER A 145 -3.27 3.93 6.03
C SER A 145 -2.73 5.21 5.38
N ILE A 146 -3.45 6.31 5.52
CA ILE A 146 -3.07 7.65 5.03
C ILE A 146 -3.11 8.63 6.19
N GLY A 147 -1.94 9.12 6.59
CA GLY A 147 -1.86 10.09 7.67
C GLY A 147 -0.51 10.15 8.36
N ASN A 148 -0.55 10.55 9.62
CA ASN A 148 0.62 10.73 10.46
C ASN A 148 0.61 9.75 11.63
N LEU A 149 1.39 8.69 11.53
CA LEU A 149 1.46 7.65 12.55
C LEU A 149 2.09 8.16 13.88
N GLN A 150 2.91 9.21 13.83
CA GLN A 150 3.51 9.80 15.04
C GLN A 150 2.47 10.51 15.92
N THR A 151 1.49 11.16 15.30
CA THR A 151 0.41 11.86 16.00
C THR A 151 -0.88 11.05 16.07
N GLU A 152 -0.92 9.92 15.38
CA GLU A 152 -2.12 9.07 15.21
C GLU A 152 -3.32 9.86 14.65
N MET A 153 -3.04 10.81 13.73
CA MET A 153 -4.04 11.59 13.02
C MET A 153 -4.06 11.20 11.55
N PHE A 154 -5.23 10.82 11.06
CA PHE A 154 -5.38 10.25 9.71
C PHE A 154 -6.33 11.08 8.85
N GLN A 155 -6.22 10.91 7.54
CA GLN A 155 -6.97 11.71 6.57
C GLN A 155 -8.47 11.40 6.57
N SER A 156 -8.85 10.20 6.96
CA SER A 156 -10.25 9.73 7.02
C SER A 156 -10.35 8.57 8.02
N PRO A 157 -11.52 8.34 8.63
CA PRO A 157 -11.71 7.24 9.59
C PRO A 157 -11.33 5.85 9.08
N MET A 158 -11.43 5.59 7.77
CA MET A 158 -11.05 4.29 7.20
C MET A 158 -9.55 3.98 7.32
N TYR A 159 -8.72 5.01 7.49
CA TYR A 159 -7.27 4.91 7.62
C TYR A 159 -6.80 4.95 9.08
N ASP A 160 -7.73 5.13 10.03
CA ASP A 160 -7.40 5.24 11.45
C ASP A 160 -6.73 3.97 11.96
N THR A 161 -5.57 4.17 12.55
CA THR A 161 -4.78 3.13 13.21
C THR A 161 -4.05 3.75 14.41
N SER A 162 -3.19 2.99 15.07
CA SER A 162 -2.25 3.50 16.04
C SER A 162 -0.87 2.89 15.80
N LYS A 163 0.17 3.46 16.38
CA LYS A 163 1.49 2.85 16.36
C LYS A 163 1.44 1.41 16.91
N THR A 164 0.76 1.23 18.03
CA THR A 164 0.61 -0.10 18.65
C THR A 164 -0.10 -1.10 17.73
N GLU A 165 -1.20 -0.69 17.09
CA GLU A 165 -1.92 -1.53 16.16
C GLU A 165 -1.11 -1.85 14.91
N THR A 166 -0.42 -0.86 14.33
CA THR A 166 0.46 -1.05 13.18
C THR A 166 1.56 -2.07 13.46
N LEU A 167 2.21 -1.98 14.61
CA LEU A 167 3.22 -2.96 15.04
C LEU A 167 2.61 -4.35 15.26
N ALA A 168 1.40 -4.43 15.82
CA ALA A 168 0.69 -5.68 16.01
C ALA A 168 0.27 -6.32 14.68
N PHE A 169 -0.19 -5.50 13.71
CA PHE A 169 -0.49 -5.95 12.35
C PHE A 169 0.74 -6.58 11.69
N TRP A 170 1.88 -5.89 11.70
CA TRP A 170 3.11 -6.42 11.10
C TRP A 170 3.62 -7.66 11.81
N ARG A 171 3.44 -7.76 13.12
CA ARG A 171 3.72 -8.99 13.87
C ARG A 171 2.83 -10.14 13.40
N ALA A 172 1.54 -9.91 13.21
CA ALA A 172 0.59 -10.92 12.74
C ALA A 172 0.93 -11.38 11.32
N ILE A 173 1.14 -10.45 10.39
CA ILE A 173 1.47 -10.73 8.99
C ILE A 173 2.80 -11.48 8.87
N ALA A 174 3.86 -11.00 9.54
CA ALA A 174 5.17 -11.64 9.46
C ALA A 174 5.16 -13.06 10.08
N ALA A 175 4.42 -13.28 11.18
CA ALA A 175 4.27 -14.61 11.76
C ALA A 175 3.49 -15.54 10.85
N HIS A 176 2.45 -15.03 10.16
CA HIS A 176 1.57 -15.83 9.30
C HIS A 176 2.25 -16.23 7.98
N PHE A 177 2.88 -15.27 7.32
CA PHE A 177 3.49 -15.50 5.99
C PHE A 177 4.98 -15.83 6.03
N HIS A 178 5.57 -16.03 7.21
CA HIS A 178 6.96 -16.46 7.32
C HIS A 178 7.29 -17.62 6.39
N GLY A 179 8.30 -17.43 5.55
CA GLY A 179 8.75 -18.44 4.57
C GLY A 179 7.81 -18.63 3.38
N HIS A 180 6.81 -17.78 3.17
CA HIS A 180 5.90 -17.83 2.03
C HIS A 180 6.38 -16.90 0.91
N ASN A 181 7.22 -17.39 0.00
CA ASN A 181 7.93 -16.57 -1.00
C ASN A 181 7.03 -15.82 -1.98
N THR A 182 5.76 -16.23 -2.14
CA THR A 182 4.79 -15.50 -2.97
C THR A 182 4.53 -14.10 -2.41
N VAL A 183 4.53 -13.94 -1.07
CA VAL A 183 4.51 -12.63 -0.41
C VAL A 183 5.92 -12.08 -0.44
N ALA A 184 6.27 -11.37 -1.51
CA ALA A 184 7.61 -10.86 -1.71
C ALA A 184 7.90 -9.59 -0.91
N PHE A 185 6.85 -8.78 -0.63
CA PHE A 185 7.04 -7.45 -0.05
C PHE A 185 5.99 -7.13 1.02
N TYR A 186 6.43 -6.38 2.04
CA TYR A 186 5.60 -5.78 3.07
C TYR A 186 5.71 -4.26 2.99
N GLU A 187 4.70 -3.60 2.47
CA GLU A 187 4.64 -2.14 2.39
C GLU A 187 4.15 -1.59 3.71
N LEU A 188 5.09 -1.01 4.47
CA LEU A 188 4.94 -0.75 5.91
C LEU A 188 3.81 0.22 6.24
N PHE A 189 3.56 1.18 5.35
CA PHE A 189 2.53 2.19 5.51
C PHE A 189 2.30 2.87 4.16
N ASN A 190 1.07 2.90 3.68
CA ASN A 190 0.71 3.34 2.35
C ASN A 190 1.14 4.79 2.04
N GLU A 191 0.58 5.77 2.74
CA GLU A 191 0.79 7.19 2.41
C GLU A 191 1.03 8.05 3.65
N PRO A 192 2.28 8.12 4.15
CA PRO A 192 2.63 9.02 5.24
C PRO A 192 2.52 10.47 4.79
N THR A 193 1.77 11.26 5.57
CA THR A 193 1.56 12.68 5.30
C THR A 193 1.23 13.44 6.57
N HIS A 194 1.66 14.69 6.65
CA HIS A 194 1.21 15.63 7.66
C HIS A 194 0.19 16.63 7.10
N PHE A 195 -0.24 16.48 5.87
CA PHE A 195 -1.29 17.28 5.21
C PHE A 195 -1.20 18.77 5.55
N ARG A 196 -0.10 19.43 5.15
CA ARG A 196 0.19 20.86 5.46
C ARG A 196 0.17 21.19 6.97
N GLY A 197 0.46 20.21 7.82
CA GLY A 197 0.46 20.33 9.28
C GLY A 197 -0.91 20.10 9.94
N MET A 198 -1.98 19.86 9.20
CA MET A 198 -3.32 19.57 9.77
C MET A 198 -3.36 18.23 10.52
N LEU A 199 -2.53 17.27 10.15
CA LEU A 199 -2.39 15.99 10.83
C LEU A 199 -1.21 15.98 11.82
N GLY A 200 -0.78 17.17 12.29
CA GLY A 200 0.38 17.31 13.13
C GLY A 200 1.70 17.24 12.35
N ARG A 201 2.81 17.42 13.06
CA ARG A 201 4.15 17.40 12.46
C ARG A 201 4.83 16.06 12.74
N MET A 202 5.60 15.59 11.77
CA MET A 202 6.48 14.44 11.88
C MET A 202 7.74 14.77 11.09
N SER A 203 8.91 14.69 11.75
CA SER A 203 10.19 14.81 11.06
C SER A 203 10.54 13.51 10.34
N TRP A 204 11.45 13.58 9.36
CA TRP A 204 11.96 12.38 8.72
C TRP A 204 12.61 11.42 9.73
N SER A 205 13.41 11.92 10.67
CA SER A 205 14.04 11.08 11.69
C SER A 205 13.01 10.31 12.54
N GLN A 206 11.89 10.94 12.92
CA GLN A 206 10.80 10.26 13.62
C GLN A 206 10.14 9.17 12.73
N TRP A 207 9.90 9.50 11.45
CA TRP A 207 9.35 8.54 10.49
C TRP A 207 10.29 7.37 10.23
N ARG A 208 11.58 7.64 10.06
CA ARG A 208 12.62 6.63 9.91
C ARG A 208 12.65 5.68 11.11
N GLU A 209 12.62 6.22 12.34
CA GLU A 209 12.61 5.42 13.57
C GLU A 209 11.37 4.53 13.69
N LEU A 210 10.19 5.03 13.31
CA LEU A 210 8.97 4.22 13.25
C LEU A 210 9.10 3.07 12.24
N ASN A 211 9.68 3.32 11.07
CA ASN A 211 9.93 2.26 10.09
C ASN A 211 10.96 1.25 10.58
N GLU A 212 12.05 1.70 11.21
CA GLU A 212 13.05 0.82 11.81
C GLU A 212 12.44 -0.08 12.90
N GLU A 213 11.50 0.43 13.69
CA GLU A 213 10.75 -0.35 14.69
C GLU A 213 9.84 -1.39 14.03
N MET A 214 9.07 -1.03 12.99
CA MET A 214 8.26 -1.97 12.21
C MET A 214 9.12 -3.06 11.57
N ILE A 215 10.25 -2.70 10.96
CA ILE A 215 11.21 -3.62 10.39
C ILE A 215 11.77 -4.57 11.46
N GLY A 216 12.10 -4.06 12.64
CA GLY A 216 12.56 -4.86 13.78
C GLY A 216 11.53 -5.91 14.20
N VAL A 217 10.25 -5.54 14.27
CA VAL A 217 9.14 -6.48 14.55
C VAL A 217 9.05 -7.56 13.48
N ILE A 218 9.03 -7.19 12.21
CA ILE A 218 8.96 -8.13 11.09
C ILE A 218 10.16 -9.10 11.13
N ARG A 219 11.38 -8.57 11.24
CA ARG A 219 12.63 -9.36 11.19
C ARG A 219 12.81 -10.27 12.40
N SER A 220 12.13 -10.00 13.52
CA SER A 220 12.11 -10.92 14.66
C SER A 220 11.37 -12.24 14.34
N LEU A 221 10.55 -12.28 13.31
CA LEU A 221 9.70 -13.39 12.90
C LEU A 221 10.05 -13.91 11.49
N ASP A 222 10.29 -12.99 10.57
CA ASP A 222 10.64 -13.26 9.17
C ASP A 222 11.89 -12.47 8.78
N LYS A 223 13.04 -13.14 8.84
CA LYS A 223 14.34 -12.51 8.55
C LYS A 223 14.55 -12.20 7.07
N GLU A 224 13.75 -12.80 6.21
CA GLU A 224 13.90 -12.77 4.75
C GLU A 224 12.89 -11.83 4.08
N ALA A 225 11.91 -11.33 4.84
CA ALA A 225 10.94 -10.35 4.37
C ALA A 225 11.64 -9.11 3.81
N ILE A 226 11.08 -8.55 2.75
CA ILE A 226 11.54 -7.29 2.16
C ILE A 226 10.52 -6.20 2.51
N PRO A 227 10.77 -5.39 3.56
CA PRO A 227 9.98 -4.23 3.88
C PRO A 227 10.17 -3.14 2.82
N LEU A 228 9.07 -2.45 2.48
CA LEU A 228 9.06 -1.26 1.62
C LEU A 228 8.70 -0.04 2.46
N VAL A 229 9.51 1.00 2.35
CA VAL A 229 9.37 2.24 3.12
C VAL A 229 8.90 3.37 2.21
N ALA A 230 7.77 3.98 2.55
CA ALA A 230 7.25 5.15 1.87
C ALA A 230 7.88 6.44 2.39
N GLY A 231 8.06 7.42 1.50
CA GLY A 231 8.43 8.79 1.85
C GLY A 231 7.21 9.67 2.15
N PHE A 232 7.44 10.98 2.34
CA PHE A 232 6.38 11.93 2.62
C PHE A 232 5.58 12.37 1.37
N ASP A 233 4.70 13.35 1.54
CA ASP A 233 3.81 13.88 0.51
C ASP A 233 2.95 12.78 -0.13
N TRP A 234 2.30 11.95 0.72
CA TRP A 234 1.54 10.77 0.29
C TRP A 234 2.41 9.83 -0.55
N ALA A 235 3.49 9.36 0.05
CA ALA A 235 4.50 8.47 -0.54
C ALA A 235 5.20 8.99 -1.80
N TYR A 236 5.07 10.28 -2.15
CA TYR A 236 5.72 10.81 -3.36
C TYR A 236 7.20 11.10 -3.17
N ASP A 237 7.58 11.68 -2.00
CA ASP A 237 8.84 12.37 -1.78
C ASP A 237 9.79 11.54 -0.91
N LEU A 238 10.94 11.20 -1.46
CA LEU A 238 12.03 10.46 -0.82
C LEU A 238 13.29 11.31 -0.61
N ASP A 239 13.23 12.64 -0.74
CA ASP A 239 14.40 13.55 -0.68
C ASP A 239 15.28 13.30 0.54
N GLU A 240 14.67 13.05 1.70
CA GLU A 240 15.38 12.85 2.97
C GLU A 240 16.23 11.56 2.99
N VAL A 241 15.92 10.58 2.14
CA VAL A 241 16.70 9.33 2.02
C VAL A 241 18.15 9.63 1.59
N HIS A 242 18.36 10.73 0.89
CA HIS A 242 19.69 11.15 0.48
C HIS A 242 20.62 11.42 1.67
N TYR A 243 20.08 11.94 2.75
CA TYR A 243 20.84 12.40 3.92
C TYR A 243 20.77 11.43 5.10
N ASP A 244 19.62 10.81 5.33
CA ASP A 244 19.37 9.96 6.49
C ASP A 244 18.53 8.72 6.11
N PRO A 245 19.08 7.76 5.35
CA PRO A 245 18.35 6.56 4.94
C PRO A 245 17.97 5.68 6.14
N VAL A 246 16.94 4.84 5.96
CA VAL A 246 16.53 3.84 6.94
C VAL A 246 17.69 2.88 7.22
N ARG A 247 17.99 2.65 8.49
CA ARG A 247 19.14 1.87 8.97
C ARG A 247 18.83 0.37 9.04
N ALA A 248 18.44 -0.19 7.91
CA ALA A 248 18.15 -1.61 7.78
C ALA A 248 18.62 -2.13 6.43
N ALA A 249 19.24 -3.30 6.41
CA ALA A 249 19.62 -3.95 5.16
C ALA A 249 18.43 -4.69 4.53
N GLY A 250 18.46 -4.94 3.21
CA GLY A 250 17.47 -5.75 2.53
C GLY A 250 16.06 -5.16 2.53
N ILE A 251 15.95 -3.86 2.42
CA ILE A 251 14.70 -3.10 2.27
C ILE A 251 14.60 -2.52 0.87
N GLY A 252 13.41 -2.07 0.48
CA GLY A 252 13.18 -1.19 -0.66
C GLY A 252 12.46 0.07 -0.23
N TYR A 253 12.40 1.04 -1.14
CA TYR A 253 11.59 2.25 -0.95
C TYR A 253 10.41 2.23 -1.92
N THR A 254 9.35 2.96 -1.57
CA THR A 254 8.16 3.10 -2.42
C THR A 254 7.84 4.56 -2.68
N THR A 255 7.27 4.83 -3.86
CA THR A 255 6.80 6.16 -4.26
C THR A 255 5.45 6.07 -4.99
N HIS A 256 4.63 7.14 -4.86
CA HIS A 256 3.34 7.27 -5.55
C HIS A 256 3.36 8.48 -6.51
N PRO A 257 4.00 8.35 -7.68
CA PRO A 257 4.23 9.47 -8.58
C PRO A 257 3.02 9.80 -9.46
N TYR A 258 1.90 10.21 -8.86
CA TYR A 258 0.73 10.64 -9.61
C TYR A 258 0.99 11.95 -10.38
N ALA A 259 0.34 12.11 -11.55
CA ALA A 259 0.54 13.25 -12.45
C ALA A 259 0.31 14.63 -11.80
N ASN A 260 -0.59 14.69 -10.80
CA ASN A 260 -0.95 15.91 -10.09
C ASN A 260 0.02 16.31 -8.96
N LYS A 261 1.00 15.46 -8.64
CA LYS A 261 1.99 15.77 -7.59
C LYS A 261 2.92 16.91 -7.98
N ARG A 262 3.33 16.95 -9.22
CA ARG A 262 4.19 18.04 -9.76
C ARG A 262 3.74 18.40 -11.18
N PRO A 263 3.79 19.70 -11.56
CA PRO A 263 3.55 20.09 -12.95
C PRO A 263 4.74 19.70 -13.84
N PRO A 264 4.52 19.53 -15.16
CA PRO A 264 5.64 19.29 -16.11
C PRO A 264 6.65 20.47 -16.14
N PRO A 265 7.89 20.28 -16.55
CA PRO A 265 8.48 18.99 -16.95
C PRO A 265 8.63 18.07 -15.75
N TRP A 266 8.29 16.76 -15.93
CA TRP A 266 8.20 15.83 -14.82
C TRP A 266 9.54 15.17 -14.46
N GLU A 267 10.31 14.72 -15.43
CA GLU A 267 11.48 13.88 -15.21
C GLU A 267 12.53 14.51 -14.29
N PRO A 268 12.87 15.81 -14.40
CA PRO A 268 13.80 16.42 -13.46
C PRO A 268 13.29 16.36 -12.00
N LYS A 269 11.97 16.52 -11.82
CA LYS A 269 11.33 16.49 -10.51
C LYS A 269 11.19 15.05 -9.98
N TRP A 270 10.93 14.07 -10.87
CA TRP A 270 10.95 12.67 -10.49
C TRP A 270 12.36 12.23 -10.07
N GLU A 271 13.37 12.67 -10.82
CA GLU A 271 14.76 12.39 -10.46
C GLU A 271 15.12 12.98 -9.11
N GLU A 272 14.76 14.25 -8.88
CA GLU A 272 15.00 14.98 -7.62
C GLU A 272 14.25 14.37 -6.43
N ASN A 273 12.95 14.04 -6.57
CA ASN A 273 12.13 13.60 -5.44
C ASN A 273 12.24 12.10 -5.12
N PHE A 274 12.53 11.21 -6.08
CA PHE A 274 12.61 9.77 -5.82
C PHE A 274 13.53 8.97 -6.75
N GLY A 275 13.80 9.44 -7.95
CA GLY A 275 14.56 8.70 -8.97
C GLY A 275 15.97 8.38 -8.51
N PHE A 276 16.64 9.34 -7.87
CA PHE A 276 18.00 9.19 -7.33
C PHE A 276 18.15 8.05 -6.33
N VAL A 277 17.08 7.68 -5.62
CA VAL A 277 17.11 6.58 -4.64
C VAL A 277 17.45 5.26 -5.30
N ALA A 278 17.04 5.08 -6.57
CA ALA A 278 17.34 3.88 -7.35
C ALA A 278 18.82 3.67 -7.67
N ASP A 279 19.69 4.65 -7.39
CA ASP A 279 21.15 4.46 -7.50
C ASP A 279 21.71 3.61 -6.36
N GLN A 280 21.05 3.57 -5.21
CA GLN A 280 21.54 2.90 -4.01
C GLN A 280 20.61 1.82 -3.47
N TYR A 281 19.29 1.95 -3.67
CA TYR A 281 18.26 1.07 -3.13
C TYR A 281 17.29 0.63 -4.21
N PRO A 282 16.67 -0.56 -4.09
CA PRO A 282 15.58 -0.92 -4.97
C PRO A 282 14.34 -0.08 -4.63
N VAL A 283 13.64 0.37 -5.68
CA VAL A 283 12.43 1.20 -5.55
C VAL A 283 11.28 0.56 -6.30
N ILE A 284 10.08 0.67 -5.74
CA ILE A 284 8.82 0.34 -6.41
C ILE A 284 7.91 1.56 -6.38
N ALA A 285 7.41 2.02 -7.52
CA ALA A 285 6.26 2.90 -7.56
C ALA A 285 5.01 2.03 -7.32
N THR A 286 4.60 1.89 -6.06
CA THR A 286 3.51 0.98 -5.65
C THR A 286 2.13 1.48 -6.02
N GLU A 287 2.01 2.76 -6.35
CA GLU A 287 0.84 3.34 -6.99
C GLU A 287 1.25 4.36 -8.05
N LEU A 288 0.66 4.23 -9.22
CA LEU A 288 0.62 5.29 -10.22
C LEU A 288 -0.65 5.17 -11.06
N GLY A 289 -1.16 6.30 -11.52
CA GLY A 289 -2.39 6.26 -12.29
C GLY A 289 -2.76 7.64 -12.85
N PHE A 290 -3.69 7.62 -13.78
CA PHE A 290 -4.23 8.81 -14.43
C PHE A 290 -5.59 8.50 -15.05
N HIS A 291 -6.36 9.54 -15.33
CA HIS A 291 -7.62 9.41 -16.08
C HIS A 291 -7.35 9.73 -17.55
N LEU A 292 -7.79 8.84 -18.44
CA LEU A 292 -7.92 9.15 -19.86
C LEU A 292 -9.36 9.49 -20.18
N LYS A 293 -9.57 10.60 -20.87
CA LYS A 293 -10.88 10.93 -21.46
C LYS A 293 -11.14 10.00 -22.65
N ASN A 294 -12.41 9.73 -22.93
CA ASN A 294 -12.77 8.93 -24.10
C ASN A 294 -12.21 9.58 -25.38
N GLY A 295 -11.44 8.81 -26.15
CA GLY A 295 -10.81 9.27 -27.40
C GLY A 295 -9.55 10.11 -27.21
N GLU A 296 -9.06 10.29 -25.98
CA GLU A 296 -7.79 10.96 -25.76
C GLU A 296 -6.63 10.09 -26.27
N ALA A 297 -5.80 10.66 -27.13
CA ALA A 297 -4.61 9.99 -27.64
C ALA A 297 -3.49 10.00 -26.59
N VAL A 298 -2.85 8.85 -26.44
CA VAL A 298 -1.68 8.70 -25.58
C VAL A 298 -0.43 8.76 -26.43
N ASP A 299 0.07 9.98 -26.66
CA ASP A 299 1.32 10.21 -27.37
C ASP A 299 2.56 10.04 -26.45
N ASP A 300 3.76 10.25 -27.00
CA ASP A 300 5.02 10.15 -26.25
C ASP A 300 5.15 11.20 -25.14
N ASN A 301 4.42 12.30 -25.20
CA ASN A 301 4.42 13.36 -24.19
C ASN A 301 3.40 13.14 -23.09
N HIS A 302 2.51 12.16 -23.26
CA HIS A 302 1.52 11.83 -22.24
C HIS A 302 2.21 11.31 -20.97
N TYR A 303 1.70 11.75 -19.82
CA TYR A 303 2.22 11.37 -18.50
C TYR A 303 2.46 9.85 -18.38
N GLY A 304 1.50 9.02 -18.80
CA GLY A 304 1.61 7.56 -18.68
C GLY A 304 2.82 6.97 -19.40
N ASN A 305 3.10 7.43 -20.62
CA ASN A 305 4.28 6.99 -21.37
C ASN A 305 5.58 7.50 -20.75
N ARG A 306 5.59 8.74 -20.28
CA ARG A 306 6.77 9.36 -19.69
C ARG A 306 7.12 8.70 -18.37
N ILE A 307 6.16 8.52 -17.46
CA ILE A 307 6.42 7.94 -16.14
C ILE A 307 6.85 6.48 -16.26
N THR A 308 6.15 5.65 -17.04
CA THR A 308 6.53 4.23 -17.15
C THR A 308 7.90 4.04 -17.79
N ARG A 309 8.27 4.86 -18.80
CA ARG A 309 9.63 4.86 -19.36
C ARG A 309 10.68 5.30 -18.34
N PHE A 310 10.43 6.39 -17.63
CA PHE A 310 11.35 6.90 -16.62
C PHE A 310 11.64 5.84 -15.57
N LEU A 311 10.57 5.23 -14.99
CA LEU A 311 10.71 4.21 -13.97
C LEU A 311 11.51 3.00 -14.49
N GLU A 312 11.16 2.46 -15.64
CA GLU A 312 11.85 1.30 -16.24
C GLU A 312 13.33 1.60 -16.57
N GLN A 313 13.62 2.79 -17.10
CA GLN A 313 15.00 3.21 -17.39
C GLN A 313 15.87 3.35 -16.14
N ARG A 314 15.26 3.70 -15.00
CA ARG A 314 15.90 3.76 -13.68
C ARG A 314 15.93 2.40 -12.97
N GLY A 315 15.36 1.34 -13.56
CA GLY A 315 15.23 0.04 -12.91
C GLY A 315 14.21 0.02 -11.77
N ILE A 316 13.32 1.01 -11.73
CA ILE A 316 12.26 1.13 -10.72
C ILE A 316 11.08 0.29 -11.17
N SER A 317 10.66 -0.64 -10.31
CA SER A 317 9.43 -1.41 -10.48
C SER A 317 8.20 -0.53 -10.33
N TRP A 318 7.05 -0.92 -10.92
CA TRP A 318 5.86 -0.10 -10.83
C TRP A 318 4.55 -0.88 -10.84
N MET A 319 3.51 -0.28 -10.25
CA MET A 319 2.17 -0.84 -10.18
C MET A 319 1.14 0.22 -10.53
N ALA A 320 0.18 -0.16 -11.40
CA ALA A 320 -0.94 0.72 -11.73
C ALA A 320 -2.02 0.65 -10.66
N TRP A 321 -2.52 1.79 -10.25
CA TRP A 321 -3.68 1.98 -9.39
C TRP A 321 -4.89 2.35 -10.23
N VAL A 322 -6.04 1.70 -10.19
CA VAL A 322 -6.40 0.52 -9.42
C VAL A 322 -7.30 -0.39 -10.28
N PHE A 323 -7.11 -1.70 -10.19
CA PHE A 323 -7.91 -2.70 -10.92
C PHE A 323 -9.28 -2.89 -10.23
N ASP A 324 -10.07 -1.83 -10.29
CA ASP A 324 -11.39 -1.67 -9.65
C ASP A 324 -12.20 -0.64 -10.47
N PRO A 325 -13.53 -0.75 -10.58
CA PRO A 325 -14.33 0.23 -11.30
C PRO A 325 -14.78 1.42 -10.45
N GLU A 326 -14.69 1.36 -9.12
CA GLU A 326 -15.24 2.36 -8.20
C GLU A 326 -14.15 3.25 -7.59
N TRP A 327 -12.98 2.68 -7.32
CA TRP A 327 -11.83 3.45 -6.84
C TRP A 327 -11.09 4.08 -8.00
N GLY A 328 -10.44 5.22 -7.79
CA GLY A 328 -9.86 6.00 -8.87
C GLY A 328 -8.39 6.34 -8.74
N PRO A 329 -7.70 6.49 -9.88
CA PRO A 329 -8.20 6.35 -11.25
C PRO A 329 -8.47 4.88 -11.63
N PRO A 330 -9.72 4.56 -12.08
CA PRO A 330 -10.12 3.18 -12.32
C PRO A 330 -9.49 2.61 -13.59
N LEU A 331 -9.04 1.37 -13.52
CA LEU A 331 -8.61 0.59 -14.69
C LEU A 331 -9.79 -0.19 -15.31
N LEU A 332 -10.82 -0.49 -14.51
CA LEU A 332 -12.03 -1.19 -14.95
C LEU A 332 -13.19 -0.21 -15.12
N LYS A 333 -14.05 -0.49 -16.11
CA LYS A 333 -15.40 0.09 -16.21
C LYS A 333 -16.40 -0.71 -15.39
N SER A 334 -16.20 -2.03 -15.32
CA SER A 334 -17.00 -2.96 -14.54
C SER A 334 -16.23 -4.25 -14.30
N PHE A 335 -16.64 -5.01 -13.29
CA PHE A 335 -16.16 -6.38 -13.08
C PHE A 335 -16.74 -7.38 -14.09
N ASP A 336 -17.81 -7.04 -14.81
CA ASP A 336 -18.41 -7.93 -15.81
C ASP A 336 -17.49 -8.02 -17.03
N GLY A 337 -16.89 -9.20 -17.22
CA GLY A 337 -15.89 -9.44 -18.25
C GLY A 337 -14.60 -8.62 -18.07
N PHE A 338 -14.40 -7.96 -16.93
CA PHE A 338 -13.25 -7.08 -16.62
C PHE A 338 -13.05 -6.01 -17.71
N ALA A 339 -14.13 -5.35 -18.12
CA ALA A 339 -14.10 -4.33 -19.16
C ALA A 339 -13.20 -3.16 -18.76
N LEU A 340 -12.21 -2.81 -19.60
CA LEU A 340 -11.18 -1.83 -19.30
C LEU A 340 -11.63 -0.39 -19.62
N THR A 341 -11.18 0.57 -18.80
CA THR A 341 -11.17 2.00 -19.14
C THR A 341 -10.06 2.31 -20.15
N GLY A 342 -9.99 3.55 -20.64
CA GLY A 342 -8.86 4.00 -21.46
C GLY A 342 -7.51 3.84 -20.73
N SER A 343 -7.46 4.17 -19.44
CA SER A 343 -6.26 3.96 -18.60
C SER A 343 -5.96 2.48 -18.43
N GLY A 344 -6.98 1.62 -18.26
CA GLY A 344 -6.82 0.17 -18.22
C GLY A 344 -6.21 -0.40 -19.49
N GLU A 345 -6.68 0.03 -20.67
CA GLU A 345 -6.10 -0.38 -21.95
C GLU A 345 -4.66 0.08 -22.11
N PHE A 346 -4.35 1.31 -21.68
CA PHE A 346 -2.96 1.81 -21.66
C PHE A 346 -2.06 0.90 -20.82
N PHE A 347 -2.45 0.61 -19.57
CA PHE A 347 -1.62 -0.20 -18.68
C PHE A 347 -1.50 -1.65 -19.16
N LYS A 348 -2.53 -2.22 -19.76
CA LYS A 348 -2.44 -3.53 -20.41
C LYS A 348 -1.37 -3.56 -21.50
N GLN A 349 -1.37 -2.55 -22.37
CA GLN A 349 -0.35 -2.41 -23.40
C GLN A 349 1.06 -2.20 -22.79
N ALA A 350 1.17 -1.35 -21.75
CA ALA A 350 2.42 -1.08 -21.06
C ALA A 350 3.01 -2.34 -20.38
N LEU A 351 2.16 -3.19 -19.79
CA LEU A 351 2.57 -4.43 -19.14
C LEU A 351 3.07 -5.50 -20.14
N HIS A 352 2.51 -5.54 -21.36
CA HIS A 352 2.89 -6.52 -22.40
C HIS A 352 4.10 -6.08 -23.23
N ARG A 353 4.44 -4.80 -23.28
CA ARG A 353 5.63 -4.36 -24.01
C ARG A 353 6.92 -4.77 -23.30
N PRO A 354 8.05 -4.98 -24.02
CA PRO A 354 9.36 -5.08 -23.37
C PRO A 354 9.65 -3.87 -22.49
N PRO A 355 10.26 -4.06 -21.31
CA PRO A 355 10.68 -2.94 -20.47
C PRO A 355 11.62 -1.99 -21.24
N ALA A 356 11.53 -0.68 -20.97
CA ALA A 356 12.44 0.29 -21.53
C ALA A 356 13.86 0.01 -21.02
N SER A 357 14.82 -0.10 -21.93
CA SER A 357 16.22 -0.31 -21.56
C SER A 357 16.78 0.94 -20.86
N ALA A 358 17.63 0.74 -19.84
CA ALA A 358 18.40 1.83 -19.27
C ALA A 358 19.24 2.51 -20.37
N PRO A 359 19.31 3.86 -20.44
CA PRO A 359 20.13 4.54 -21.41
C PRO A 359 21.59 4.12 -21.22
N GLY A 360 22.17 3.44 -22.23
CA GLY A 360 23.60 3.30 -22.42
C GLY A 360 24.41 2.67 -21.29
N LYS A 361 24.08 1.43 -20.87
CA LYS A 361 25.12 0.48 -20.47
C LYS A 361 25.37 -0.43 -21.67
N GLU A 362 26.18 0.03 -22.63
CA GLU A 362 26.85 -0.89 -23.53
C GLU A 362 27.48 -2.00 -22.69
N ALA A 363 27.19 -3.24 -23.08
CA ALA A 363 27.81 -4.41 -22.48
C ALA A 363 29.34 -4.22 -22.58
N VAL A 364 29.99 -3.94 -21.46
CA VAL A 364 31.43 -4.06 -21.37
C VAL A 364 31.74 -5.52 -21.68
N LYS A 365 32.16 -5.79 -22.92
CA LYS A 365 32.76 -7.06 -23.28
C LYS A 365 33.97 -7.24 -22.37
N VAL A 366 33.84 -8.02 -21.34
CA VAL A 366 34.98 -8.55 -20.59
C VAL A 366 35.66 -9.53 -21.55
N GLU A 367 36.66 -9.07 -22.28
CA GLU A 367 37.64 -9.96 -22.90
C GLU A 367 38.34 -10.67 -21.73
N ARG A 368 38.11 -11.97 -21.64
CA ARG A 368 38.89 -12.82 -20.73
C ARG A 368 40.29 -13.00 -21.33
N PRO A 369 41.33 -12.90 -20.50
CA PRO A 369 42.71 -13.17 -20.91
C PRO A 369 42.93 -14.64 -21.31
#